data_30a1c35310925e0552f0186daca4893f
#
_entry.id   30a1c35310925e0552f0186daca4893f
#
_cell.length_a   1.000
_cell.length_b   1.000
_cell.length_c   1.000
_cell.angle_alpha   90.00
_cell.angle_beta   90.00
_cell.angle_gamma   90.00
#
_symmetry.space_group_name_H-M   'P 1'
#
loop_
_entity.id
_entity.type
_entity.pdbx_description
1 polymer ?
#
loop_
_entity_poly.entity_id
_entity_poly.type
_entity_poly.pdbx_seq_one_letter_code
_entity_poly.pdbx_strand_id
1 'polypeptide(L)'
;MGNAMLEKLLLHYSYKREPIFISNQEIHDFFIQNKDEISYSDFQVIRDYFLHQIKAPRYIFREIKQALFPDEKDTSTVYRDNYDQKGNGDTHDRDGISPELTRLDEYRELMVLRRYSRRTISSYISALRRANGWFVGEMGITLDMVNSFQARKFFMTIIDTLGQSPSMVRMYRFAMTFYFTHILQKKLDLSFLDGMKNDKHLPTVLSRDEIVRILNAITNVKHRTMIGLLFASGLRLSELINLRVKDVDMVELIIHVRMGKGRKDRITVFSASLLEGLACCMRDKAGNDYVFTTAHDEFRERKRHISPRTVQKVLENALLRAKIGKSVTPHDLRHSFATHLLEQGISLRYIQSLLGHRNISTTTIYTKVARPALKGIKSPL
;
A
#
# COMPACT_ATOMS: atom_id res chain seq x y z
N MET A 1 -19.20 -21.09 -26.37
CA MET A 1 -18.63 -20.34 -27.49
C MET A 1 -17.40 -19.55 -27.09
N GLY A 2 -17.33 -18.88 -25.94
CA GLY A 2 -16.15 -18.10 -25.51
C GLY A 2 -14.81 -18.85 -25.42
N ASN A 3 -14.80 -20.16 -25.24
CA ASN A 3 -13.56 -20.96 -25.22
C ASN A 3 -12.93 -21.17 -26.62
N ALA A 4 -13.73 -21.25 -27.68
CA ALA A 4 -13.23 -21.52 -29.01
C ALA A 4 -12.40 -20.35 -29.58
N MET A 5 -12.78 -19.12 -29.26
CA MET A 5 -12.06 -17.93 -29.72
C MET A 5 -10.77 -17.68 -28.92
N LEU A 6 -10.76 -18.02 -27.64
CA LEU A 6 -9.56 -18.02 -26.82
C LEU A 6 -8.58 -19.11 -27.30
N GLU A 7 -9.08 -20.31 -27.67
CA GLU A 7 -8.27 -21.37 -28.28
C GLU A 7 -7.71 -20.97 -29.65
N LYS A 8 -8.50 -20.28 -30.47
CA LYS A 8 -8.06 -19.73 -31.77
C LYS A 8 -6.91 -18.72 -31.59
N LEU A 9 -7.02 -17.86 -30.58
CA LEU A 9 -5.97 -16.89 -30.23
C LEU A 9 -4.72 -17.60 -29.69
N LEU A 10 -4.87 -18.53 -28.76
CA LEU A 10 -3.75 -19.31 -28.22
C LEU A 10 -3.06 -20.18 -29.28
N LEU A 11 -3.81 -20.77 -30.20
CA LEU A 11 -3.27 -21.50 -31.35
C LEU A 11 -2.54 -20.59 -32.34
N HIS A 12 -3.04 -19.40 -32.61
CA HIS A 12 -2.39 -18.43 -33.50
C HIS A 12 -0.99 -18.04 -33.00
N TYR A 13 -0.82 -17.94 -31.65
CA TYR A 13 0.44 -17.56 -31.02
C TYR A 13 1.27 -18.71 -30.45
N SER A 14 0.73 -19.93 -30.32
CA SER A 14 1.45 -21.11 -29.79
C SER A 14 2.52 -21.68 -30.70
N TYR A 15 2.65 -21.21 -31.93
CA TYR A 15 3.69 -21.64 -32.88
C TYR A 15 5.09 -21.08 -32.60
N LYS A 16 5.24 -20.20 -31.59
CA LYS A 16 6.55 -19.68 -31.16
C LYS A 16 6.82 -20.11 -29.72
N ARG A 17 7.83 -20.95 -29.54
CA ARG A 17 8.31 -21.56 -28.29
C ARG A 17 8.53 -20.55 -27.16
N GLU A 18 7.97 -20.90 -25.98
CA GLU A 18 8.31 -20.56 -24.57
C GLU A 18 8.75 -19.14 -24.17
N PRO A 19 8.29 -18.62 -23.01
CA PRO A 19 6.91 -18.40 -22.59
C PRO A 19 6.26 -17.32 -23.46
N ILE A 20 4.95 -17.40 -23.67
CA ILE A 20 4.21 -16.54 -24.61
C ILE A 20 4.35 -15.07 -24.22
N PHE A 21 5.34 -14.39 -24.73
CA PHE A 21 5.42 -12.92 -24.73
C PHE A 21 4.59 -12.40 -25.90
N ILE A 22 3.28 -12.28 -25.72
CA ILE A 22 2.43 -11.60 -26.71
C ILE A 22 2.58 -10.10 -26.42
N SER A 23 3.05 -9.34 -27.40
CA SER A 23 3.17 -7.89 -27.28
C SER A 23 1.79 -7.21 -27.24
N ASN A 24 1.73 -6.02 -26.69
CA ASN A 24 0.51 -5.22 -26.65
C ASN A 24 -0.07 -4.95 -28.06
N GLN A 25 0.80 -4.79 -29.04
CA GLN A 25 0.42 -4.58 -30.43
C GLN A 25 -0.21 -5.84 -31.03
N GLU A 26 0.35 -7.00 -30.76
CA GLU A 26 -0.20 -8.28 -31.24
C GLU A 26 -1.59 -8.57 -30.66
N ILE A 27 -1.83 -8.22 -29.39
CA ILE A 27 -3.16 -8.32 -28.78
C ILE A 27 -4.16 -7.39 -29.50
N HIS A 28 -3.77 -6.16 -29.73
CA HIS A 28 -4.60 -5.17 -30.41
C HIS A 28 -4.92 -5.63 -31.83
N ASP A 29 -3.91 -6.04 -32.60
CA ASP A 29 -4.03 -6.47 -33.99
C ASP A 29 -4.94 -7.72 -34.14
N PHE A 30 -4.86 -8.66 -33.18
CA PHE A 30 -5.76 -9.81 -33.15
C PHE A 30 -7.22 -9.39 -33.04
N PHE A 31 -7.54 -8.49 -32.14
CA PHE A 31 -8.91 -8.02 -31.95
C PHE A 31 -9.43 -7.25 -33.17
N ILE A 32 -8.61 -6.42 -33.80
CA ILE A 32 -8.99 -5.66 -35.00
C ILE A 32 -9.19 -6.60 -36.21
N GLN A 33 -8.33 -7.58 -36.37
CA GLN A 33 -8.44 -8.55 -37.47
C GLN A 33 -9.65 -9.46 -37.35
N ASN A 34 -10.12 -9.76 -36.14
CA ASN A 34 -11.25 -10.65 -35.91
C ASN A 34 -12.50 -9.91 -35.41
N LYS A 35 -12.62 -8.59 -35.65
CA LYS A 35 -13.67 -7.72 -35.12
C LYS A 35 -15.08 -8.20 -35.42
N ASP A 36 -15.31 -8.78 -36.62
CA ASP A 36 -16.63 -9.22 -37.08
C ASP A 36 -17.03 -10.60 -36.53
N GLU A 37 -16.08 -11.34 -35.93
CA GLU A 37 -16.29 -12.68 -35.36
C GLU A 37 -16.33 -12.67 -33.81
N ILE A 38 -15.87 -11.61 -33.16
CA ILE A 38 -15.76 -11.52 -31.71
C ILE A 38 -17.00 -10.88 -31.12
N SER A 39 -17.74 -11.63 -30.32
CA SER A 39 -18.82 -11.06 -29.49
C SER A 39 -18.29 -10.33 -28.26
N TYR A 40 -19.11 -9.46 -27.65
CA TYR A 40 -18.73 -8.79 -26.41
C TYR A 40 -18.44 -9.78 -25.25
N SER A 41 -19.12 -10.92 -25.21
CA SER A 41 -18.85 -11.99 -24.24
C SER A 41 -17.50 -12.65 -24.47
N ASP A 42 -17.12 -12.90 -25.72
CA ASP A 42 -15.79 -13.44 -26.07
C ASP A 42 -14.68 -12.46 -25.73
N PHE A 43 -14.89 -11.16 -26.02
CA PHE A 43 -13.97 -10.10 -25.61
C PHE A 43 -13.74 -10.12 -24.08
N GLN A 44 -14.80 -10.27 -23.28
CA GLN A 44 -14.66 -10.32 -21.81
C GLN A 44 -13.84 -11.53 -21.35
N VAL A 45 -14.08 -12.71 -21.89
CA VAL A 45 -13.33 -13.94 -21.56
C VAL A 45 -11.86 -13.81 -21.92
N ILE A 46 -11.56 -13.32 -23.14
CA ILE A 46 -10.19 -13.13 -23.60
C ILE A 46 -9.48 -12.06 -22.76
N ARG A 47 -10.14 -10.93 -22.51
CA ARG A 47 -9.61 -9.86 -21.63
C ARG A 47 -9.25 -10.40 -20.26
N ASP A 48 -10.13 -11.15 -19.63
CA ASP A 48 -9.91 -11.66 -18.26
C ASP A 48 -8.77 -12.69 -18.24
N TYR A 49 -8.65 -13.52 -19.26
CA TYR A 49 -7.50 -14.41 -19.42
C TYR A 49 -6.18 -13.62 -19.46
N PHE A 50 -6.07 -12.60 -20.31
CA PHE A 50 -4.84 -11.82 -20.45
C PHE A 50 -4.52 -10.97 -19.21
N LEU A 51 -5.54 -10.42 -18.55
CA LEU A 51 -5.35 -9.67 -17.33
C LEU A 51 -4.87 -10.56 -16.17
N HIS A 52 -5.38 -11.78 -16.06
CA HIS A 52 -5.10 -12.65 -14.92
C HIS A 52 -3.90 -13.57 -15.14
N GLN A 53 -3.75 -14.13 -16.33
CA GLN A 53 -2.68 -15.09 -16.63
C GLN A 53 -1.38 -14.41 -17.11
N ILE A 54 -1.50 -13.40 -17.98
CA ILE A 54 -0.35 -12.77 -18.66
C ILE A 54 -0.03 -11.40 -18.05
N LYS A 55 -0.86 -10.89 -17.13
CA LYS A 55 -0.72 -9.55 -16.50
C LYS A 55 -0.65 -8.41 -17.52
N ALA A 56 -1.31 -8.54 -18.66
CA ALA A 56 -1.35 -7.53 -19.69
C ALA A 56 -1.87 -6.18 -19.17
N PRO A 57 -1.36 -5.05 -19.69
CA PRO A 57 -1.81 -3.72 -19.27
C PRO A 57 -3.27 -3.46 -19.62
N ARG A 58 -4.07 -2.99 -18.69
CA ARG A 58 -5.52 -2.78 -18.83
C ARG A 58 -5.92 -1.72 -19.86
N TYR A 59 -5.05 -0.73 -20.11
CA TYR A 59 -5.37 0.32 -21.07
C TYR A 59 -5.62 -0.21 -22.47
N ILE A 60 -4.94 -1.28 -22.88
CA ILE A 60 -5.09 -1.93 -24.19
C ILE A 60 -6.53 -2.39 -24.40
N PHE A 61 -7.09 -3.09 -23.39
CA PHE A 61 -8.46 -3.59 -23.47
C PHE A 61 -9.50 -2.47 -23.41
N ARG A 62 -9.17 -1.32 -22.84
CA ARG A 62 -10.03 -0.12 -22.89
C ARG A 62 -10.08 0.45 -24.30
N GLU A 63 -8.94 0.56 -24.95
CA GLU A 63 -8.84 1.05 -26.33
C GLU A 63 -9.56 0.11 -27.30
N ILE A 64 -9.31 -1.20 -27.20
CA ILE A 64 -9.96 -2.22 -28.01
C ILE A 64 -11.48 -2.23 -27.79
N LYS A 65 -11.93 -2.17 -26.55
CA LYS A 65 -13.35 -2.11 -26.23
C LYS A 65 -14.02 -0.88 -26.85
N GLN A 66 -13.40 0.29 -26.72
CA GLN A 66 -13.94 1.53 -27.26
C GLN A 66 -14.02 1.52 -28.78
N ALA A 67 -13.08 0.79 -29.43
CA ALA A 67 -13.05 0.64 -30.87
C ALA A 67 -14.09 -0.36 -31.41
N LEU A 68 -14.30 -1.48 -30.70
CA LEU A 68 -15.13 -2.58 -31.18
C LEU A 68 -16.58 -2.56 -30.60
N PHE A 69 -16.75 -2.10 -29.38
CA PHE A 69 -18.01 -2.16 -28.62
C PHE A 69 -18.33 -0.82 -27.95
N PRO A 70 -18.50 0.28 -28.72
CA PRO A 70 -18.67 1.64 -28.13
C PRO A 70 -19.95 1.77 -27.30
N ASP A 71 -21.02 1.03 -27.66
CA ASP A 71 -22.33 1.11 -26.99
C ASP A 71 -22.48 0.19 -25.77
N GLU A 72 -21.53 -0.73 -25.55
CA GLU A 72 -21.58 -1.66 -24.43
C GLU A 72 -21.07 -1.01 -23.14
N LYS A 73 -21.96 -0.89 -22.14
CA LYS A 73 -21.60 -0.41 -20.80
C LYS A 73 -20.72 -1.43 -20.10
N ASP A 74 -19.59 -0.97 -19.62
CA ASP A 74 -18.64 -1.82 -18.90
C ASP A 74 -19.18 -2.18 -17.52
N THR A 75 -19.82 -3.33 -17.40
CA THR A 75 -20.28 -3.88 -16.11
C THR A 75 -19.13 -4.29 -15.20
N SER A 76 -17.89 -4.37 -15.73
CA SER A 76 -16.69 -4.73 -14.97
C SER A 76 -16.04 -3.55 -14.25
N THR A 77 -16.51 -2.31 -14.46
CA THR A 77 -16.01 -1.10 -13.76
C THR A 77 -16.45 -1.02 -12.31
N VAL A 78 -17.40 -1.82 -11.87
CA VAL A 78 -17.91 -1.82 -10.49
C VAL A 78 -16.84 -2.21 -9.44
N TYR A 79 -15.74 -2.82 -9.85
CA TYR A 79 -14.67 -3.24 -8.93
C TYR A 79 -13.52 -2.25 -8.74
N ARG A 80 -13.53 -1.05 -9.35
CA ARG A 80 -12.31 -0.20 -9.36
C ARG A 80 -12.40 1.25 -8.91
N ASP A 81 -13.53 1.91 -9.00
CA ASP A 81 -13.58 3.36 -8.73
C ASP A 81 -13.87 3.73 -7.27
N ASN A 82 -14.01 2.75 -6.37
CA ASN A 82 -14.26 3.00 -4.95
C ASN A 82 -13.00 3.14 -4.08
N TYR A 83 -11.79 3.15 -4.65
CA TYR A 83 -10.58 3.30 -3.85
C TYR A 83 -10.01 4.73 -3.78
N ASP A 84 -10.49 5.68 -4.62
CA ASP A 84 -9.89 7.02 -4.69
C ASP A 84 -10.84 8.21 -4.48
N GLN A 85 -12.11 8.01 -4.18
CA GLN A 85 -12.99 9.16 -3.91
C GLN A 85 -13.95 8.96 -2.74
N LYS A 86 -13.79 9.85 -1.77
CA LYS A 86 -14.73 10.39 -0.79
C LYS A 86 -14.99 9.64 0.51
N GLY A 87 -14.48 10.26 1.58
CA GLY A 87 -15.33 10.41 2.77
C GLY A 87 -16.57 11.28 2.44
N ASN A 88 -17.67 10.85 2.97
CA ASN A 88 -19.02 11.43 3.01
C ASN A 88 -19.99 11.06 1.88
N GLY A 89 -21.08 10.45 2.32
CA GLY A 89 -22.39 10.48 1.66
C GLY A 89 -22.92 9.13 1.24
N ASP A 90 -24.00 8.75 1.87
CA ASP A 90 -24.88 7.65 1.51
C ASP A 90 -25.17 7.58 0.02
N THR A 91 -24.99 6.40 -0.58
CA THR A 91 -25.71 6.05 -1.81
C THR A 91 -26.10 4.59 -1.77
N HIS A 92 -27.39 4.40 -1.95
CA HIS A 92 -28.14 3.17 -2.11
C HIS A 92 -27.59 2.23 -3.18
N ASP A 93 -27.75 0.95 -2.88
CA ASP A 93 -27.59 -0.23 -3.72
C ASP A 93 -28.12 -0.11 -5.15
N ARG A 94 -27.37 -0.69 -6.10
CA ARG A 94 -27.96 -1.31 -7.30
C ARG A 94 -27.23 -2.61 -7.64
N ASP A 95 -27.90 -3.67 -7.37
CA ASP A 95 -28.01 -5.01 -7.93
C ASP A 95 -26.87 -5.61 -8.76
N GLY A 96 -26.20 -6.58 -8.13
CA GLY A 96 -25.37 -7.61 -8.71
C GLY A 96 -24.97 -8.57 -7.60
N ILE A 97 -25.76 -9.63 -7.34
CA ILE A 97 -25.75 -10.51 -6.18
C ILE A 97 -24.41 -11.27 -6.07
N SER A 98 -23.45 -10.69 -5.38
CA SER A 98 -22.53 -11.46 -4.54
C SER A 98 -23.29 -11.73 -3.23
N PRO A 99 -23.36 -12.96 -2.70
CA PRO A 99 -24.02 -13.19 -1.42
C PRO A 99 -23.27 -12.38 -0.36
N GLU A 100 -23.90 -11.27 0.04
CA GLU A 100 -23.29 -10.34 0.98
C GLU A 100 -23.14 -11.02 2.33
N LEU A 101 -22.01 -10.74 2.96
CA LEU A 101 -21.87 -10.97 4.38
C LEU A 101 -22.89 -10.10 5.10
N THR A 102 -24.00 -10.68 5.53
CA THR A 102 -25.19 -10.00 6.06
C THR A 102 -24.94 -9.21 7.34
N ARG A 103 -23.79 -9.41 8.01
CA ARG A 103 -23.51 -8.85 9.35
C ARG A 103 -22.23 -7.99 9.39
N LEU A 104 -21.81 -7.42 8.25
CA LEU A 104 -20.60 -6.57 8.23
C LEU A 104 -20.80 -5.22 8.93
N ASP A 105 -22.04 -4.73 9.00
CA ASP A 105 -22.32 -3.47 9.71
C ASP A 105 -22.23 -3.69 11.21
N GLU A 106 -22.75 -4.77 11.76
CA GLU A 106 -22.56 -5.16 13.17
C GLU A 106 -21.06 -5.32 13.50
N TYR A 107 -20.31 -5.94 12.58
CA TYR A 107 -18.86 -6.08 12.70
C TYR A 107 -18.17 -4.72 12.79
N ARG A 108 -18.54 -3.78 11.90
CA ARG A 108 -18.03 -2.41 11.87
C ARG A 108 -18.34 -1.67 13.16
N GLU A 109 -19.60 -1.70 13.61
CA GLU A 109 -20.06 -1.06 14.83
C GLU A 109 -19.30 -1.55 16.06
N LEU A 110 -19.18 -2.86 16.21
CA LEU A 110 -18.45 -3.45 17.33
C LEU A 110 -16.96 -3.04 17.33
N MET A 111 -16.33 -2.99 16.15
CA MET A 111 -14.94 -2.53 16.05
C MET A 111 -14.81 -1.04 16.40
N VAL A 112 -15.78 -0.20 16.03
CA VAL A 112 -15.81 1.22 16.42
C VAL A 112 -15.96 1.36 17.93
N LEU A 113 -16.90 0.64 18.55
CA LEU A 113 -17.09 0.60 20.00
C LEU A 113 -15.82 0.17 20.75
N ARG A 114 -15.07 -0.77 20.19
CA ARG A 114 -13.76 -1.21 20.71
C ARG A 114 -12.60 -0.29 20.35
N ARG A 115 -12.88 0.88 19.76
CA ARG A 115 -11.91 1.92 19.41
C ARG A 115 -10.81 1.49 18.45
N TYR A 116 -11.10 0.54 17.54
CA TYR A 116 -10.18 0.24 16.44
C TYR A 116 -10.03 1.44 15.50
N SER A 117 -8.86 1.58 14.89
CA SER A 117 -8.65 2.64 13.89
C SER A 117 -9.51 2.41 12.64
N ARG A 118 -9.98 3.48 12.01
CA ARG A 118 -10.72 3.40 10.74
C ARG A 118 -9.99 2.55 9.70
N ARG A 119 -8.67 2.68 9.62
CA ARG A 119 -7.83 1.90 8.71
C ARG A 119 -7.83 0.40 9.05
N THR A 120 -7.77 0.04 10.33
CA THR A 120 -7.86 -1.36 10.77
C THR A 120 -9.21 -1.95 10.42
N ILE A 121 -10.29 -1.22 10.69
CA ILE A 121 -11.66 -1.62 10.35
C ILE A 121 -11.78 -1.88 8.85
N SER A 122 -11.38 -0.92 8.01
CA SER A 122 -11.41 -1.07 6.56
C SER A 122 -10.57 -2.26 6.07
N SER A 123 -9.37 -2.47 6.64
CA SER A 123 -8.49 -3.59 6.27
C SER A 123 -9.13 -4.95 6.62
N TYR A 124 -9.75 -5.06 7.80
CA TYR A 124 -10.39 -6.29 8.24
C TYR A 124 -11.65 -6.61 7.44
N ILE A 125 -12.50 -5.60 7.18
CA ILE A 125 -13.69 -5.76 6.32
C ILE A 125 -13.28 -6.19 4.90
N SER A 126 -12.25 -5.58 4.34
CA SER A 126 -11.72 -5.96 3.03
C SER A 126 -11.15 -7.39 3.02
N ALA A 127 -10.55 -7.84 4.13
CA ALA A 127 -10.09 -9.22 4.27
C ALA A 127 -11.27 -10.20 4.31
N LEU A 128 -12.31 -9.91 5.10
CA LEU A 128 -13.51 -10.75 5.19
C LEU A 128 -14.24 -10.84 3.84
N ARG A 129 -14.41 -9.72 3.13
CA ARG A 129 -15.03 -9.72 1.78
C ARG A 129 -14.25 -10.59 0.79
N ARG A 130 -12.91 -10.48 0.78
CA ARG A 130 -12.07 -11.32 -0.09
C ARG A 130 -12.13 -12.79 0.30
N ALA A 131 -12.12 -13.11 1.61
CA ALA A 131 -12.28 -14.48 2.08
C ALA A 131 -13.64 -15.02 1.66
N ASN A 132 -14.74 -14.28 1.88
CA ASN A 132 -16.08 -14.68 1.45
C ASN A 132 -16.14 -14.93 -0.06
N GLY A 133 -15.60 -14.02 -0.88
CA GLY A 133 -15.53 -14.19 -2.33
C GLY A 133 -14.80 -15.48 -2.74
N TRP A 134 -13.72 -15.83 -2.04
CA TRP A 134 -13.02 -17.09 -2.26
C TRP A 134 -13.89 -18.32 -1.88
N PHE A 135 -14.53 -18.30 -0.70
CA PHE A 135 -15.39 -19.41 -0.27
C PHE A 135 -16.60 -19.60 -1.20
N VAL A 136 -17.21 -18.52 -1.64
CA VAL A 136 -18.32 -18.60 -2.61
C VAL A 136 -17.84 -19.13 -3.95
N GLY A 137 -16.72 -18.64 -4.46
CA GLY A 137 -16.18 -19.08 -5.76
C GLY A 137 -15.67 -20.50 -5.79
N GLU A 138 -14.98 -20.94 -4.71
CA GLU A 138 -14.34 -22.27 -4.66
C GLU A 138 -15.20 -23.37 -4.06
N MET A 139 -16.17 -23.00 -3.20
CA MET A 139 -16.93 -23.97 -2.42
C MET A 139 -18.45 -23.77 -2.47
N GLY A 140 -18.94 -22.70 -3.09
CA GLY A 140 -20.36 -22.38 -3.16
C GLY A 140 -20.98 -22.03 -1.79
N ILE A 141 -20.17 -21.66 -0.79
CA ILE A 141 -20.65 -21.36 0.57
C ILE A 141 -20.23 -19.95 0.99
N THR A 142 -21.02 -19.32 1.83
CA THR A 142 -20.65 -18.03 2.44
C THR A 142 -19.73 -18.24 3.64
N LEU A 143 -18.97 -17.19 4.00
CA LEU A 143 -18.07 -17.21 5.15
C LEU A 143 -18.76 -17.64 6.46
N ASP A 144 -20.05 -17.33 6.61
CA ASP A 144 -20.85 -17.65 7.82
C ASP A 144 -21.03 -19.17 8.03
N MET A 145 -20.91 -19.94 6.95
CA MET A 145 -21.05 -21.41 6.93
C MET A 145 -19.70 -22.13 7.06
N VAL A 146 -18.60 -21.39 7.05
CA VAL A 146 -17.26 -21.98 7.02
C VAL A 146 -16.93 -22.66 8.35
N ASN A 147 -16.44 -23.90 8.25
CA ASN A 147 -15.87 -24.66 9.37
C ASN A 147 -14.34 -24.61 9.35
N SER A 148 -13.69 -25.17 10.38
CA SER A 148 -12.23 -25.13 10.53
C SER A 148 -11.48 -25.88 9.42
N PHE A 149 -12.07 -26.94 8.85
CA PHE A 149 -11.48 -27.68 7.73
C PHE A 149 -11.46 -26.82 6.46
N GLN A 150 -12.56 -26.15 6.14
CA GLN A 150 -12.68 -25.26 5.00
C GLN A 150 -11.78 -24.02 5.16
N ALA A 151 -11.73 -23.46 6.37
CA ALA A 151 -10.81 -22.38 6.69
C ALA A 151 -9.34 -22.79 6.45
N ARG A 152 -8.96 -24.01 6.85
CA ARG A 152 -7.61 -24.53 6.59
C ARG A 152 -7.29 -24.57 5.10
N LYS A 153 -8.23 -25.01 4.24
CA LYS A 153 -8.05 -25.01 2.78
C LYS A 153 -7.83 -23.61 2.24
N PHE A 154 -8.63 -22.62 2.70
CA PHE A 154 -8.43 -21.22 2.35
C PHE A 154 -7.03 -20.72 2.72
N PHE A 155 -6.59 -20.95 3.96
CA PHE A 155 -5.28 -20.51 4.41
C PHE A 155 -4.14 -21.19 3.66
N MET A 156 -4.26 -22.49 3.34
CA MET A 156 -3.30 -23.18 2.47
C MET A 156 -3.22 -22.51 1.10
N THR A 157 -4.36 -22.22 0.47
CA THR A 157 -4.38 -21.56 -0.84
C THR A 157 -3.72 -20.18 -0.80
N ILE A 158 -4.03 -19.32 0.20
CA ILE A 158 -3.44 -17.98 0.25
C ILE A 158 -1.94 -18.00 0.59
N ILE A 159 -1.45 -19.01 1.29
CA ILE A 159 -0.02 -19.18 1.61
C ILE A 159 0.73 -19.75 0.41
N ASP A 160 0.27 -20.88 -0.10
CA ASP A 160 0.99 -21.75 -1.02
C ASP A 160 0.80 -21.28 -2.49
N THR A 161 -0.45 -21.06 -2.88
CA THR A 161 -0.79 -20.68 -4.25
C THR A 161 -0.64 -19.19 -4.50
N LEU A 162 -1.12 -18.34 -3.56
CA LEU A 162 -1.12 -16.90 -3.72
C LEU A 162 0.12 -16.22 -3.10
N GLY A 163 1.00 -16.95 -2.43
CA GLY A 163 2.25 -16.45 -1.86
C GLY A 163 2.05 -15.25 -0.91
N GLN A 164 0.95 -15.22 -0.15
CA GLN A 164 0.65 -14.09 0.73
C GLN A 164 1.63 -14.00 1.88
N SER A 165 2.05 -12.76 2.20
CA SER A 165 2.98 -12.53 3.30
C SER A 165 2.42 -13.00 4.65
N PRO A 166 3.28 -13.43 5.60
CA PRO A 166 2.85 -13.80 6.95
C PRO A 166 2.03 -12.73 7.67
N SER A 167 2.28 -11.44 7.36
CA SER A 167 1.50 -10.33 7.91
C SER A 167 0.07 -10.29 7.36
N MET A 168 -0.12 -10.60 6.08
CA MET A 168 -1.42 -10.68 5.44
C MET A 168 -2.21 -11.89 5.97
N VAL A 169 -1.57 -13.05 6.10
CA VAL A 169 -2.18 -14.26 6.68
C VAL A 169 -2.68 -13.98 8.11
N ARG A 170 -1.87 -13.32 8.94
CA ARG A 170 -2.30 -12.89 10.29
C ARG A 170 -3.47 -11.92 10.25
N MET A 171 -3.51 -11.01 9.27
CA MET A 171 -4.64 -10.09 9.13
C MET A 171 -5.94 -10.85 8.83
N TYR A 172 -5.92 -11.82 7.91
CA TYR A 172 -7.08 -12.70 7.66
C TYR A 172 -7.47 -13.47 8.92
N ARG A 173 -6.49 -14.08 9.60
CA ARG A 173 -6.73 -14.80 10.86
C ARG A 173 -7.45 -13.93 11.88
N PHE A 174 -6.94 -12.74 12.18
CA PHE A 174 -7.57 -11.85 13.17
C PHE A 174 -8.94 -11.37 12.73
N ALA A 175 -9.13 -11.04 11.45
CA ALA A 175 -10.41 -10.60 10.93
C ALA A 175 -11.47 -11.72 11.06
N MET A 176 -11.13 -12.96 10.65
CA MET A 176 -12.02 -14.12 10.74
C MET A 176 -12.27 -14.51 12.19
N THR A 177 -11.24 -14.59 13.05
CA THR A 177 -11.42 -14.89 14.48
C THR A 177 -12.36 -13.89 15.12
N PHE A 178 -12.17 -12.59 14.88
CA PHE A 178 -13.05 -11.57 15.43
C PHE A 178 -14.49 -11.71 14.94
N TYR A 179 -14.68 -11.96 13.64
CA TYR A 179 -15.99 -12.15 13.04
C TYR A 179 -16.73 -13.37 13.62
N PHE A 180 -16.06 -14.52 13.63
CA PHE A 180 -16.67 -15.74 14.17
C PHE A 180 -16.97 -15.64 15.65
N THR A 181 -16.03 -15.14 16.45
CA THR A 181 -16.20 -15.08 17.91
C THR A 181 -17.26 -14.07 18.33
N HIS A 182 -17.30 -12.89 17.71
CA HIS A 182 -18.10 -11.79 18.23
C HIS A 182 -19.37 -11.50 17.45
N ILE A 183 -19.43 -11.89 16.18
CA ILE A 183 -20.60 -11.65 15.34
C ILE A 183 -21.42 -12.92 15.19
N LEU A 184 -20.77 -14.02 14.83
CA LEU A 184 -21.47 -15.30 14.66
C LEU A 184 -21.64 -16.07 15.98
N GLN A 185 -20.92 -15.68 17.04
CA GLN A 185 -20.87 -16.37 18.33
C GLN A 185 -20.48 -17.86 18.18
N LYS A 186 -19.63 -18.15 17.21
CA LYS A 186 -19.11 -19.48 16.88
C LYS A 186 -17.61 -19.54 17.14
N LYS A 187 -17.11 -20.72 17.51
CA LYS A 187 -15.67 -20.97 17.59
C LYS A 187 -15.17 -21.47 16.25
N LEU A 188 -14.26 -20.75 15.63
CA LEU A 188 -13.50 -21.20 14.46
C LEU A 188 -12.08 -21.54 14.94
N ASP A 189 -11.72 -22.83 14.87
CA ASP A 189 -10.37 -23.25 15.22
C ASP A 189 -9.40 -22.94 14.08
N LEU A 190 -8.47 -22.04 14.36
CA LEU A 190 -7.37 -21.62 13.47
C LEU A 190 -6.00 -21.87 14.14
N SER A 191 -5.93 -22.82 15.08
CA SER A 191 -4.70 -23.17 15.81
C SER A 191 -3.58 -23.68 14.89
N PHE A 192 -3.94 -24.23 13.73
CA PHE A 192 -2.96 -24.64 12.71
C PHE A 192 -2.10 -23.49 12.17
N LEU A 193 -2.46 -22.23 12.43
CA LEU A 193 -1.66 -21.04 12.13
C LEU A 193 -0.76 -20.61 13.31
N ASP A 194 -0.82 -21.31 14.44
CA ASP A 194 0.03 -20.98 15.58
C ASP A 194 1.49 -21.31 15.26
N GLY A 195 2.39 -20.49 15.77
CA GLY A 195 3.83 -20.68 15.51
C GLY A 195 4.29 -20.32 14.09
N MET A 196 3.43 -19.72 13.24
CA MET A 196 3.82 -19.28 11.90
C MET A 196 5.04 -18.36 11.98
N LYS A 197 6.13 -18.77 11.33
CA LYS A 197 7.40 -18.03 11.32
C LYS A 197 7.24 -16.69 10.63
N ASN A 198 7.95 -15.70 11.14
CA ASN A 198 8.11 -14.40 10.47
C ASN A 198 9.43 -14.42 9.73
N ASP A 199 9.39 -14.12 8.45
CA ASP A 199 10.59 -13.75 7.73
C ASP A 199 11.05 -12.38 8.23
N LYS A 200 12.03 -12.37 9.11
CA LYS A 200 12.63 -11.15 9.64
C LYS A 200 13.65 -10.64 8.61
N HIS A 201 13.16 -9.93 7.62
CA HIS A 201 14.06 -9.17 6.75
C HIS A 201 14.67 -8.01 7.55
N LEU A 202 15.97 -7.86 7.42
CA LEU A 202 16.63 -6.65 7.94
C LEU A 202 16.14 -5.45 7.13
N PRO A 203 15.92 -4.30 7.79
CA PRO A 203 15.48 -3.11 7.08
C PRO A 203 16.53 -2.67 6.05
N THR A 204 16.05 -2.20 4.89
CA THR A 204 16.91 -1.59 3.89
C THR A 204 17.39 -0.25 4.40
N VAL A 205 18.73 -0.07 4.43
CA VAL A 205 19.36 1.19 4.81
C VAL A 205 20.07 1.79 3.61
N LEU A 206 19.80 3.08 3.38
CA LEU A 206 20.46 3.89 2.36
C LEU A 206 21.69 4.56 2.95
N SER A 207 22.79 4.59 2.21
CA SER A 207 23.99 5.37 2.54
C SER A 207 23.72 6.87 2.36
N ARG A 208 24.58 7.73 2.94
CA ARG A 208 24.50 9.19 2.76
C ARG A 208 24.60 9.57 1.28
N ASP A 209 25.50 8.95 0.53
CA ASP A 209 25.66 9.19 -0.90
C ASP A 209 24.43 8.78 -1.72
N GLU A 210 23.80 7.66 -1.36
CA GLU A 210 22.54 7.25 -1.99
C GLU A 210 21.42 8.26 -1.74
N ILE A 211 21.31 8.78 -0.51
CA ILE A 211 20.32 9.83 -0.17
C ILE A 211 20.58 11.10 -0.98
N VAL A 212 21.84 11.55 -1.06
CA VAL A 212 22.20 12.74 -1.86
C VAL A 212 21.84 12.55 -3.33
N ARG A 213 22.15 11.38 -3.91
CA ARG A 213 21.79 11.06 -5.30
C ARG A 213 20.26 11.06 -5.51
N ILE A 214 19.49 10.50 -4.58
CA ILE A 214 18.03 10.52 -4.63
C ILE A 214 17.49 11.94 -4.62
N LEU A 215 17.97 12.79 -3.70
CA LEU A 215 17.52 14.17 -3.58
C LEU A 215 17.89 15.01 -4.82
N ASN A 216 19.08 14.83 -5.38
CA ASN A 216 19.52 15.52 -6.60
C ASN A 216 18.75 15.07 -7.85
N ALA A 217 18.22 13.85 -7.88
CA ALA A 217 17.39 13.36 -8.96
C ALA A 217 15.97 13.96 -8.97
N ILE A 218 15.58 14.72 -7.91
CA ILE A 218 14.26 15.34 -7.78
C ILE A 218 14.36 16.83 -8.11
N THR A 219 13.84 17.26 -9.24
CA THR A 219 13.87 18.66 -9.69
C THR A 219 12.84 19.55 -8.99
N ASN A 220 11.67 19.01 -8.70
CA ASN A 220 10.61 19.75 -8.03
C ASN A 220 10.94 20.00 -6.55
N VAL A 221 11.03 21.28 -6.14
CA VAL A 221 11.41 21.70 -4.79
C VAL A 221 10.53 21.06 -3.72
N LYS A 222 9.20 21.12 -3.87
CA LYS A 222 8.25 20.51 -2.93
C LYS A 222 8.49 19.01 -2.75
N HIS A 223 8.68 18.30 -3.86
CA HIS A 223 8.93 16.85 -3.83
C HIS A 223 10.27 16.53 -3.18
N ARG A 224 11.32 17.29 -3.49
CA ARG A 224 12.64 17.15 -2.89
C ARG A 224 12.60 17.41 -1.38
N THR A 225 11.89 18.45 -0.96
CA THR A 225 11.71 18.79 0.46
C THR A 225 10.95 17.68 1.21
N MET A 226 9.90 17.11 0.61
CA MET A 226 9.18 15.97 1.22
C MET A 226 10.08 14.76 1.48
N ILE A 227 10.84 14.34 0.47
CA ILE A 227 11.72 13.17 0.60
C ILE A 227 12.88 13.47 1.55
N GLY A 228 13.46 14.67 1.45
CA GLY A 228 14.49 15.14 2.38
C GLY A 228 14.00 15.15 3.84
N LEU A 229 12.78 15.61 4.07
CA LEU A 229 12.21 15.70 5.41
C LEU A 229 11.91 14.32 6.00
N LEU A 230 11.40 13.37 5.21
CA LEU A 230 11.21 11.97 5.65
C LEU A 230 12.50 11.36 6.17
N PHE A 231 13.61 11.61 5.47
CA PHE A 231 14.92 11.14 5.89
C PHE A 231 15.46 11.92 7.09
N ALA A 232 15.49 13.26 6.99
CA ALA A 232 16.17 14.10 7.99
C ALA A 232 15.44 14.20 9.34
N SER A 233 14.15 13.85 9.41
CA SER A 233 13.35 13.92 10.64
C SER A 233 12.83 12.56 11.12
N GLY A 234 12.95 11.52 10.31
CA GLY A 234 12.40 10.21 10.60
C GLY A 234 10.88 10.19 10.77
N LEU A 235 10.16 11.12 10.15
CA LEU A 235 8.69 11.14 10.15
C LEU A 235 8.13 9.89 9.48
N ARG A 236 6.95 9.43 9.98
CA ARG A 236 6.15 8.47 9.23
C ARG A 236 5.51 9.15 8.03
N LEU A 237 5.22 8.41 6.96
CA LEU A 237 4.53 8.95 5.79
C LEU A 237 3.22 9.66 6.17
N SER A 238 2.43 9.07 7.07
CA SER A 238 1.20 9.68 7.56
C SER A 238 1.43 10.96 8.37
N GLU A 239 2.54 11.10 9.06
CA GLU A 239 2.91 12.31 9.81
C GLU A 239 3.35 13.41 8.85
N LEU A 240 4.15 13.08 7.83
CA LEU A 240 4.55 14.03 6.79
C LEU A 240 3.36 14.65 6.07
N ILE A 241 2.43 13.82 5.56
CA ILE A 241 1.29 14.32 4.78
C ILE A 241 0.32 15.17 5.61
N ASN A 242 0.23 14.90 6.92
CA ASN A 242 -0.61 15.66 7.85
C ASN A 242 0.12 16.80 8.56
N LEU A 243 1.39 17.06 8.21
CA LEU A 243 2.19 18.11 8.83
C LEU A 243 1.58 19.48 8.53
N ARG A 244 1.38 20.28 9.59
CA ARG A 244 0.86 21.66 9.49
C ARG A 244 1.96 22.69 9.65
N VAL A 245 1.75 23.86 9.09
CA VAL A 245 2.72 24.97 9.16
C VAL A 245 3.08 25.31 10.62
N LYS A 246 2.10 25.37 11.51
CA LYS A 246 2.31 25.65 12.95
C LYS A 246 3.10 24.60 13.71
N ASP A 247 3.30 23.43 13.14
CA ASP A 247 4.03 22.33 13.77
C ASP A 247 5.51 22.31 13.39
N VAL A 248 5.94 23.23 12.51
CA VAL A 248 7.34 23.38 12.07
C VAL A 248 7.95 24.63 12.70
N ASP A 249 8.95 24.43 13.54
CA ASP A 249 9.77 25.51 14.06
C ASP A 249 11.04 25.66 13.23
N MET A 250 11.09 26.75 12.44
CA MET A 250 12.18 27.03 11.53
C MET A 250 13.42 27.58 12.23
N VAL A 251 13.27 28.10 13.46
CA VAL A 251 14.37 28.69 14.26
C VAL A 251 15.09 27.58 15.00
N GLU A 252 14.33 26.77 15.74
CA GLU A 252 14.89 25.68 16.55
C GLU A 252 15.16 24.41 15.72
N LEU A 253 14.79 24.37 14.43
CA LEU A 253 14.93 23.23 13.53
C LEU A 253 14.23 21.96 14.05
N ILE A 254 13.04 22.12 14.63
CA ILE A 254 12.25 21.03 15.20
C ILE A 254 10.86 20.93 14.57
N ILE A 255 10.28 19.75 14.68
CA ILE A 255 8.92 19.45 14.26
C ILE A 255 8.14 18.86 15.43
N HIS A 256 7.00 19.45 15.72
CA HIS A 256 6.02 18.94 16.68
C HIS A 256 5.11 17.93 16.01
N VAL A 257 5.33 16.64 16.25
CA VAL A 257 4.48 15.57 15.71
C VAL A 257 3.31 15.36 16.64
N ARG A 258 2.14 15.88 16.26
CA ARG A 258 0.90 15.76 17.04
C ARG A 258 0.14 14.50 16.68
N MET A 259 -0.51 13.89 17.68
CA MET A 259 -1.37 12.71 17.52
C MET A 259 -0.72 11.57 16.71
N GLY A 260 0.55 11.31 16.95
CA GLY A 260 1.26 10.16 16.40
C GLY A 260 0.57 8.83 16.73
N LYS A 261 1.11 7.71 16.23
CA LYS A 261 0.58 6.37 16.52
C LYS A 261 0.46 6.16 18.03
N GLY A 262 -0.79 5.95 18.52
CA GLY A 262 -1.08 5.83 19.96
C GLY A 262 -1.39 7.14 20.65
N ARG A 263 -1.68 8.24 19.92
CA ARG A 263 -2.07 9.57 20.44
C ARG A 263 -1.04 10.22 21.38
N LYS A 264 0.25 9.91 21.19
CA LYS A 264 1.32 10.57 21.93
C LYS A 264 2.03 11.57 21.01
N ASP A 265 2.17 12.78 21.49
CA ASP A 265 2.94 13.83 20.85
C ASP A 265 4.44 13.57 21.06
N ARG A 266 5.24 14.03 20.12
CA ARG A 266 6.69 14.02 20.23
C ARG A 266 7.30 15.15 19.42
N ILE A 267 8.53 15.46 19.72
CA ILE A 267 9.36 16.38 18.95
C ILE A 267 10.38 15.57 18.17
N THR A 268 10.67 15.97 16.93
CA THR A 268 11.80 15.48 16.14
C THR A 268 12.55 16.66 15.52
N VAL A 269 13.76 16.40 15.05
CA VAL A 269 14.62 17.41 14.43
C VAL A 269 14.56 17.34 12.90
N PHE A 270 14.99 18.39 12.23
CA PHE A 270 15.27 18.37 10.79
C PHE A 270 16.54 19.16 10.46
N SER A 271 17.06 19.00 9.24
CA SER A 271 18.31 19.63 8.82
C SER A 271 18.08 21.07 8.33
N ALA A 272 18.98 21.97 8.69
CA ALA A 272 19.00 23.35 8.18
C ALA A 272 19.01 23.42 6.64
N SER A 273 19.55 22.41 5.97
CA SER A 273 19.54 22.33 4.49
C SER A 273 18.13 22.27 3.86
N LEU A 274 17.10 22.03 4.66
CA LEU A 274 15.70 21.99 4.22
C LEU A 274 14.94 23.29 4.45
N LEU A 275 15.55 24.30 5.10
CA LEU A 275 14.90 25.57 5.44
C LEU A 275 14.31 26.27 4.23
N GLU A 276 15.09 26.46 3.17
CA GLU A 276 14.64 27.11 1.95
C GLU A 276 13.47 26.38 1.29
N GLY A 277 13.59 25.04 1.19
CA GLY A 277 12.53 24.20 0.63
C GLY A 277 11.25 24.22 1.45
N LEU A 278 11.36 24.22 2.79
CA LEU A 278 10.22 24.33 3.70
C LEU A 278 9.58 25.73 3.62
N ALA A 279 10.39 26.80 3.62
CA ALA A 279 9.91 28.18 3.44
C ALA A 279 9.12 28.30 2.12
N CYS A 280 9.63 27.75 1.02
CA CYS A 280 8.92 27.71 -0.25
C CYS A 280 7.58 26.95 -0.15
N CYS A 281 7.56 25.80 0.52
CA CYS A 281 6.33 25.00 0.71
C CYS A 281 5.31 25.65 1.62
N MET A 282 5.73 26.52 2.54
CA MET A 282 4.86 27.18 3.54
C MET A 282 4.45 28.61 3.14
N ARG A 283 5.00 29.14 2.05
CA ARG A 283 4.67 30.49 1.56
C ARG A 283 3.16 30.63 1.38
N ASP A 284 2.62 31.74 1.82
CA ASP A 284 1.19 32.12 1.73
C ASP A 284 0.21 31.12 2.40
N LYS A 285 0.69 30.40 3.42
CA LYS A 285 -0.10 29.45 4.19
C LYS A 285 -0.30 29.89 5.64
N ALA A 286 -1.53 29.69 6.13
CA ALA A 286 -1.83 29.91 7.55
C ALA A 286 -1.29 28.76 8.41
N GLY A 287 -1.13 29.00 9.72
CA GLY A 287 -0.58 28.00 10.64
C GLY A 287 -1.33 26.66 10.66
N ASN A 288 -2.63 26.65 10.39
CA ASN A 288 -3.44 25.43 10.32
C ASN A 288 -3.42 24.73 8.95
N ASP A 289 -2.82 25.32 7.92
CA ASP A 289 -2.71 24.71 6.60
C ASP A 289 -1.68 23.56 6.61
N TYR A 290 -1.86 22.62 5.68
CA TYR A 290 -0.87 21.57 5.48
C TYR A 290 0.38 22.11 4.79
N VAL A 291 1.56 21.70 5.24
CA VAL A 291 2.85 22.08 4.59
C VAL A 291 2.85 21.59 3.15
N PHE A 292 2.38 20.36 2.90
CA PHE A 292 2.36 19.75 1.57
C PHE A 292 0.93 19.57 1.06
N THR A 293 0.56 20.39 0.10
CA THR A 293 -0.77 20.41 -0.53
C THR A 293 -0.71 19.93 -1.99
N THR A 294 -1.84 19.52 -2.55
CA THR A 294 -1.97 19.17 -3.96
C THR A 294 -2.01 20.43 -4.83
N ALA A 295 -1.50 20.36 -6.07
CA ALA A 295 -1.46 21.50 -6.98
C ALA A 295 -2.86 22.01 -7.41
N HIS A 296 -3.88 21.13 -7.36
CA HIS A 296 -5.25 21.48 -7.75
C HIS A 296 -6.05 22.21 -6.66
N ASP A 297 -5.48 22.39 -5.46
CA ASP A 297 -6.20 22.99 -4.32
C ASP A 297 -5.92 24.49 -4.14
N GLU A 298 -5.16 25.13 -5.04
CA GLU A 298 -4.88 26.58 -5.00
C GLU A 298 -6.19 27.41 -5.11
N PHE A 299 -7.24 26.85 -5.73
CA PHE A 299 -8.55 27.49 -5.93
C PHE A 299 -9.65 26.98 -5.01
N ARG A 300 -9.36 26.10 -4.03
CA ARG A 300 -10.37 25.55 -3.11
C ARG A 300 -10.26 26.15 -1.73
N GLU A 301 -11.40 26.46 -1.13
CA GLU A 301 -11.49 26.95 0.26
C GLU A 301 -10.84 26.03 1.30
N ARG A 302 -10.72 24.73 1.04
CA ARG A 302 -10.02 23.76 1.89
C ARG A 302 -8.91 23.07 1.14
N LYS A 303 -7.69 23.52 1.37
CA LYS A 303 -6.46 22.87 0.85
C LYS A 303 -6.32 21.45 1.42
N ARG A 304 -6.30 20.45 0.53
CA ARG A 304 -6.11 19.04 0.92
C ARG A 304 -4.63 18.71 1.00
N HIS A 305 -4.27 17.84 1.94
CA HIS A 305 -2.91 17.31 1.98
C HIS A 305 -2.62 16.41 0.79
N ILE A 306 -1.34 16.29 0.44
CA ILE A 306 -0.86 15.40 -0.62
C ILE A 306 -1.19 13.93 -0.28
N SER A 307 -1.43 13.09 -1.30
CA SER A 307 -1.74 11.68 -1.06
C SER A 307 -0.49 10.87 -0.69
N PRO A 308 -0.64 9.81 0.14
CA PRO A 308 0.46 8.87 0.41
C PRO A 308 1.06 8.28 -0.87
N ARG A 309 0.21 7.98 -1.86
CA ARG A 309 0.63 7.39 -3.13
C ARG A 309 1.50 8.35 -3.94
N THR A 310 1.21 9.65 -3.90
CA THR A 310 2.05 10.66 -4.56
C THR A 310 3.46 10.65 -4.00
N VAL A 311 3.61 10.63 -2.66
CA VAL A 311 4.94 10.59 -2.02
C VAL A 311 5.70 9.31 -2.39
N GLN A 312 5.01 8.16 -2.39
CA GLN A 312 5.60 6.89 -2.83
C GLN A 312 6.06 6.96 -4.29
N LYS A 313 5.22 7.50 -5.18
CA LYS A 313 5.55 7.64 -6.61
C LYS A 313 6.74 8.56 -6.85
N VAL A 314 6.83 9.66 -6.08
CA VAL A 314 7.98 10.57 -6.13
C VAL A 314 9.27 9.83 -5.75
N LEU A 315 9.24 9.05 -4.68
CA LEU A 315 10.39 8.25 -4.24
C LEU A 315 10.75 7.18 -5.27
N GLU A 316 9.77 6.41 -5.77
CA GLU A 316 9.96 5.40 -6.82
C GLU A 316 10.67 5.99 -8.05
N ASN A 317 10.18 7.12 -8.55
CA ASN A 317 10.77 7.81 -9.70
C ASN A 317 12.18 8.35 -9.40
N ALA A 318 12.42 8.84 -8.20
CA ALA A 318 13.74 9.33 -7.78
C ALA A 318 14.77 8.20 -7.69
N LEU A 319 14.39 7.04 -7.18
CA LEU A 319 15.25 5.84 -7.12
C LEU A 319 15.68 5.39 -8.53
N LEU A 320 14.73 5.35 -9.46
CA LEU A 320 15.02 5.01 -10.86
C LEU A 320 16.02 5.99 -11.49
N ARG A 321 15.77 7.30 -11.35
CA ARG A 321 16.65 8.35 -11.91
C ARG A 321 18.04 8.35 -11.25
N ALA A 322 18.11 8.11 -9.94
CA ALA A 322 19.35 8.00 -9.19
C ALA A 322 20.10 6.67 -9.42
N LYS A 323 19.53 5.76 -10.21
CA LYS A 323 20.06 4.40 -10.48
C LYS A 323 20.37 3.65 -9.18
N ILE A 324 19.42 3.67 -8.22
CA ILE A 324 19.49 2.91 -6.98
C ILE A 324 18.77 1.58 -7.18
N GLY A 325 19.51 0.48 -7.16
CA GLY A 325 18.97 -0.88 -7.37
C GLY A 325 18.25 -1.49 -6.16
N LYS A 326 18.08 -0.73 -5.06
CA LYS A 326 17.38 -1.17 -3.85
C LYS A 326 15.89 -0.89 -3.94
N SER A 327 15.06 -1.81 -3.47
CA SER A 327 13.64 -1.53 -3.22
C SER A 327 13.52 -0.70 -1.93
N VAL A 328 13.09 0.54 -2.05
CA VAL A 328 13.03 1.51 -0.94
C VAL A 328 11.63 2.10 -0.82
N THR A 329 11.11 2.07 0.37
CA THR A 329 9.84 2.70 0.75
C THR A 329 10.08 3.95 1.60
N PRO A 330 9.07 4.83 1.79
CA PRO A 330 9.17 5.93 2.75
C PRO A 330 9.53 5.48 4.17
N HIS A 331 9.24 4.22 4.54
CA HIS A 331 9.58 3.67 5.84
C HIS A 331 11.07 3.36 5.95
N ASP A 332 11.71 2.99 4.85
CA ASP A 332 13.16 2.73 4.81
C ASP A 332 13.99 4.01 4.94
N LEU A 333 13.46 5.18 4.50
CA LEU A 333 14.07 6.48 4.79
C LEU A 333 14.13 6.74 6.30
N ARG A 334 13.05 6.41 7.02
CA ARG A 334 13.03 6.52 8.48
C ARG A 334 13.95 5.49 9.15
N HIS A 335 14.08 4.28 8.61
CA HIS A 335 15.06 3.29 9.08
C HIS A 335 16.48 3.79 8.87
N SER A 336 16.76 4.39 7.72
CA SER A 336 18.05 5.00 7.42
C SER A 336 18.38 6.15 8.38
N PHE A 337 17.42 7.05 8.67
CA PHE A 337 17.59 8.10 9.68
C PHE A 337 18.01 7.52 11.04
N ALA A 338 17.29 6.52 11.53
CA ALA A 338 17.59 5.91 12.83
C ALA A 338 18.95 5.23 12.85
N THR A 339 19.31 4.52 11.77
CA THR A 339 20.61 3.86 11.65
C THR A 339 21.76 4.87 11.62
N HIS A 340 21.62 5.95 10.84
CA HIS A 340 22.63 7.00 10.77
C HIS A 340 22.82 7.74 12.10
N LEU A 341 21.75 7.98 12.88
CA LEU A 341 21.89 8.54 14.23
C LEU A 341 22.62 7.59 15.17
N LEU A 342 22.34 6.29 15.07
CA LEU A 342 23.03 5.29 15.89
C LEU A 342 24.52 5.20 15.53
N GLU A 343 24.86 5.28 14.23
CA GLU A 343 26.24 5.33 13.73
C GLU A 343 27.00 6.59 14.19
N GLN A 344 26.26 7.69 14.44
CA GLN A 344 26.81 8.91 15.03
C GLN A 344 26.98 8.83 16.56
N GLY A 345 26.67 7.70 17.19
CA GLY A 345 26.80 7.51 18.62
C GLY A 345 25.60 8.01 19.44
N ILE A 346 24.50 8.44 18.79
CA ILE A 346 23.30 8.87 19.51
C ILE A 346 22.67 7.66 20.23
N SER A 347 22.39 7.82 21.52
CA SER A 347 21.87 6.72 22.32
C SER A 347 20.52 6.21 21.81
N LEU A 348 20.30 4.91 21.92
CA LEU A 348 19.09 4.24 21.45
C LEU A 348 17.81 4.80 22.09
N ARG A 349 17.89 5.32 23.33
CA ARG A 349 16.77 5.96 24.02
C ARG A 349 16.36 7.28 23.37
N TYR A 350 17.33 8.11 22.97
CA TYR A 350 17.04 9.35 22.25
C TYR A 350 16.43 9.06 20.88
N ILE A 351 16.99 8.08 20.14
CA ILE A 351 16.43 7.64 18.86
C ILE A 351 15.00 7.13 19.04
N GLN A 352 14.74 6.35 20.08
CA GLN A 352 13.39 5.87 20.42
C GLN A 352 12.41 7.05 20.66
N SER A 353 12.84 8.08 21.39
CA SER A 353 12.05 9.28 21.64
C SER A 353 11.75 10.04 20.35
N LEU A 354 12.77 10.36 19.55
CA LEU A 354 12.61 11.06 18.26
C LEU A 354 11.66 10.32 17.32
N LEU A 355 11.76 8.98 17.28
CA LEU A 355 10.91 8.16 16.45
C LEU A 355 9.50 7.93 17.05
N GLY A 356 9.31 8.11 18.35
CA GLY A 356 8.06 7.81 19.06
C GLY A 356 7.73 6.31 19.00
N HIS A 357 8.72 5.45 19.25
CA HIS A 357 8.49 4.01 19.39
C HIS A 357 8.03 3.69 20.81
N ARG A 358 6.85 3.04 20.92
CA ARG A 358 6.29 2.65 22.21
C ARG A 358 7.14 1.60 22.92
N ASN A 359 7.70 0.65 22.15
CA ASN A 359 8.58 -0.40 22.63
C ASN A 359 10.01 -0.18 22.13
N ILE A 360 10.98 -0.32 23.02
CA ILE A 360 12.39 -0.24 22.67
C ILE A 360 12.82 -1.34 21.70
N SER A 361 12.17 -2.51 21.75
CA SER A 361 12.38 -3.62 20.81
C SER A 361 12.17 -3.24 19.34
N THR A 362 11.38 -2.22 19.07
CA THR A 362 11.22 -1.67 17.70
C THR A 362 12.46 -0.87 17.28
N THR A 363 13.18 -0.30 18.23
CA THR A 363 14.39 0.51 17.99
C THR A 363 15.64 -0.36 17.98
N THR A 364 15.67 -1.47 18.73
CA THR A 364 16.79 -2.41 18.76
C THR A 364 17.07 -3.09 17.41
N ILE A 365 16.13 -3.07 16.46
CA ILE A 365 16.37 -3.59 15.13
C ILE A 365 17.51 -2.84 14.42
N TYR A 366 17.70 -1.56 14.75
CA TYR A 366 18.75 -0.73 14.15
C TYR A 366 20.16 -1.12 14.61
N THR A 367 20.31 -1.70 15.80
CA THR A 367 21.60 -2.19 16.29
C THR A 367 22.14 -3.38 15.47
N LYS A 368 21.26 -4.08 14.75
CA LYS A 368 21.61 -5.18 13.86
C LYS A 368 22.09 -4.73 12.49
N VAL A 369 21.75 -3.51 12.10
CA VAL A 369 21.99 -2.96 10.75
C VAL A 369 23.04 -1.86 10.80
N ALA A 370 23.04 -1.03 11.84
CA ALA A 370 24.12 -0.10 12.09
C ALA A 370 25.42 -0.93 12.16
N ARG A 371 26.37 -0.60 11.32
CA ARG A 371 27.73 -1.07 11.52
C ARG A 371 28.20 -0.38 12.79
N PRO A 372 28.15 -1.03 13.96
CA PRO A 372 28.68 -0.40 15.15
C PRO A 372 30.09 0.00 14.80
N ALA A 373 30.54 1.11 15.32
CA ALA A 373 31.93 1.47 15.29
C ALA A 373 32.75 0.46 16.14
N LEU A 374 32.66 -0.83 15.78
CA LEU A 374 33.60 -1.86 16.25
C LEU A 374 35.04 -1.44 15.97
N LYS A 375 35.25 -0.60 14.93
CA LYS A 375 36.52 0.04 14.62
C LYS A 375 36.99 1.03 15.69
N GLY A 376 36.12 1.51 16.57
CA GLY A 376 36.47 2.42 17.67
C GLY A 376 36.49 1.76 19.06
N ILE A 377 36.08 0.51 19.17
CA ILE A 377 36.14 -0.23 20.43
C ILE A 377 37.58 -0.75 20.58
N LYS A 378 38.36 -0.07 21.42
CA LYS A 378 39.65 -0.61 21.86
C LYS A 378 39.36 -1.74 22.84
N SER A 379 40.05 -2.86 22.65
CA SER A 379 40.10 -3.93 23.66
C SER A 379 40.54 -3.34 25.01
N PRO A 380 39.97 -3.77 26.11
CA PRO A 380 40.44 -3.35 27.45
C PRO A 380 41.83 -3.84 27.81
N LEU A 381 42.50 -4.55 26.91
CA LEU A 381 43.91 -4.94 27.02
C LEU A 381 44.81 -4.04 26.17
#